data_b06f5d51085ad4d5eaf7dc37fa03e5f9
#
_entry.id   b06f5d51085ad4d5eaf7dc37fa03e5f9
#
_cell.length_a   1.000
_cell.length_b   1.000
_cell.length_c   1.000
_cell.angle_alpha   90.00
_cell.angle_beta   90.00
_cell.angle_gamma   90.00
#
_symmetry.space_group_name_H-M   'P 1'
#
loop_
_entity.id
_entity.type
_entity.pdbx_description
1 polymer ?
#
loop_
_entity_poly.entity_id
_entity_poly.type
_entity_poly.pdbx_seq_one_letter_code
_entity_poly.pdbx_strand_id
1 'polypeptide(L)'
;MDDEDLLRLVRDLVLEERVLRDRLSRGEISLEQEHQRLARLEAQLDECWDLLRERRAHRAAGLAPDEPSTRPEWDGTDFPS
;
A
#
# COMPACT_ATOMS: atom_id res chain seq x y z
N MET A 1 15.10 1.65 2.88
CA MET A 1 14.22 0.88 1.99
C MET A 1 13.73 1.78 0.87
N ASP A 2 13.96 1.40 -0.37
CA ASP A 2 13.53 2.21 -1.50
C ASP A 2 12.21 1.70 -2.07
N ASP A 3 11.72 2.36 -3.12
CA ASP A 3 10.43 2.00 -3.71
C ASP A 3 10.42 0.57 -4.23
N GLU A 4 11.53 0.16 -4.80
CA GLU A 4 11.65 -1.19 -5.34
C GLU A 4 11.51 -2.23 -4.24
N ASP A 5 12.13 -1.98 -3.11
CA ASP A 5 12.03 -2.88 -1.96
C ASP A 5 10.60 -2.94 -1.44
N LEU A 6 9.93 -1.80 -1.38
CA LEU A 6 8.54 -1.75 -0.94
C LEU A 6 7.63 -2.51 -1.88
N LEU A 7 7.84 -2.35 -3.19
CA LEU A 7 7.02 -3.05 -4.16
C LEU A 7 7.26 -4.56 -4.11
N ARG A 8 8.50 -4.96 -3.84
CA ARG A 8 8.80 -6.37 -3.67
C ARG A 8 8.12 -6.93 -2.45
N LEU A 9 8.12 -6.18 -1.37
CA LEU A 9 7.44 -6.59 -0.15
C LEU A 9 5.94 -6.72 -0.38
N VAL A 10 5.34 -5.77 -1.09
CA VAL A 10 3.92 -5.85 -1.43
C VAL A 10 3.63 -7.13 -2.21
N ARG A 11 4.47 -7.45 -3.17
CA ARG A 11 4.29 -8.66 -3.95
C ARG A 11 4.36 -9.91 -3.08
N ASP A 12 5.33 -9.94 -2.17
CA ASP A 12 5.47 -11.09 -1.28
C ASP A 12 4.26 -11.23 -0.38
N LEU A 13 3.72 -10.12 0.11
CA LEU A 13 2.55 -10.15 0.98
C LEU A 13 1.32 -10.64 0.23
N VAL A 14 1.17 -10.24 -1.02
CA VAL A 14 0.06 -10.71 -1.85
C VAL A 14 0.18 -12.21 -2.11
N LEU A 15 1.39 -12.68 -2.33
CA LEU A 15 1.61 -14.11 -2.51
C LEU A 15 1.30 -14.89 -1.25
N GLU A 16 1.65 -14.33 -0.10
CA GLU A 16 1.32 -14.97 1.18
C GLU A 16 -0.18 -15.08 1.37
N GLU A 17 -0.90 -14.06 0.96
CA GLU A 17 -2.35 -14.08 1.03
C GLU A 17 -2.91 -15.25 0.23
N ARG A 18 -2.38 -15.46 -0.96
CA ARG A 18 -2.79 -16.57 -1.80
C ARG A 18 -2.52 -17.91 -1.14
N VAL A 19 -1.34 -18.04 -0.55
CA VAL A 19 -0.95 -19.28 0.12
C VAL A 19 -1.91 -19.56 1.27
N LEU A 20 -2.28 -18.54 2.02
CA LEU A 20 -3.22 -18.72 3.13
C LEU A 20 -4.57 -19.21 2.66
N ARG A 21 -5.08 -18.64 1.59
CA ARG A 21 -6.38 -19.07 1.05
C ARG A 21 -6.32 -20.49 0.54
N ASP A 22 -5.20 -20.85 -0.08
CA ASP A 22 -5.00 -22.18 -0.57
C ASP A 22 -4.97 -23.18 0.58
N ARG A 23 -4.27 -22.85 1.65
CA ARG A 23 -4.20 -23.72 2.81
C ARG A 23 -5.56 -23.90 3.47
N LEU A 24 -6.34 -22.84 3.52
CA LEU A 24 -7.69 -22.94 4.06
C LEU A 24 -8.53 -23.90 3.22
N SER A 25 -8.45 -23.78 1.91
CA SER A 25 -9.24 -24.64 1.03
C SER A 25 -8.82 -26.11 1.14
N ARG A 26 -7.59 -26.37 1.54
CA ARG A 26 -7.12 -27.72 1.76
C ARG A 26 -7.37 -28.22 3.17
N GLY A 27 -7.91 -27.38 4.03
CA GLY A 27 -8.15 -27.77 5.41
C GLY A 27 -6.92 -27.79 6.28
N GLU A 28 -5.84 -27.14 5.84
CA GLU A 28 -4.58 -27.13 6.59
C GLU A 28 -4.59 -26.12 7.72
N ILE A 29 -5.41 -25.09 7.61
CA ILE A 29 -5.57 -24.12 8.67
C ILE A 29 -7.05 -23.85 8.88
N SER A 30 -7.40 -23.34 10.06
CA SER A 30 -8.79 -23.03 10.36
C SER A 30 -9.16 -21.67 9.80
N LEU A 31 -10.46 -21.44 9.69
CA LEU A 31 -10.97 -20.15 9.23
C LEU A 31 -10.50 -19.02 10.15
N GLU A 32 -10.49 -19.29 11.44
CA GLU A 32 -10.04 -18.31 12.41
C GLU A 32 -8.57 -17.97 12.21
N GLN A 33 -7.74 -18.99 11.99
CA GLN A 33 -6.33 -18.77 11.73
C GLN A 33 -6.10 -17.96 10.45
N GLU A 34 -6.87 -18.28 9.43
CA GLU A 34 -6.78 -17.54 8.19
C GLU A 34 -7.13 -16.07 8.40
N HIS A 35 -8.23 -15.80 9.11
CA HIS A 35 -8.65 -14.43 9.36
C HIS A 35 -7.60 -13.64 10.11
N GLN A 36 -6.99 -14.26 11.13
CA GLN A 36 -5.97 -13.57 11.90
C GLN A 36 -4.75 -13.22 11.07
N ARG A 37 -4.33 -14.15 10.24
CA ARG A 37 -3.15 -13.92 9.39
C ARG A 37 -3.44 -12.93 8.28
N LEU A 38 -4.63 -13.01 7.70
CA LEU A 38 -5.02 -12.04 6.67
C LEU A 38 -5.07 -10.63 7.24
N ALA A 39 -5.59 -10.48 8.46
CA ALA A 39 -5.64 -9.17 9.08
C ALA A 39 -4.25 -8.57 9.21
N ARG A 40 -3.27 -9.38 9.60
CA ARG A 40 -1.89 -8.91 9.69
C ARG A 40 -1.30 -8.54 8.34
N LEU A 41 -1.57 -9.38 7.35
CA LEU A 41 -1.07 -9.11 6.00
C LEU A 41 -1.65 -7.83 5.45
N GLU A 42 -2.94 -7.63 5.67
CA GLU A 42 -3.61 -6.42 5.20
C GLU A 42 -3.09 -5.18 5.88
N ALA A 43 -2.81 -5.28 7.18
CA ALA A 43 -2.22 -4.16 7.89
C ALA A 43 -0.85 -3.81 7.34
N GLN A 44 -0.05 -4.83 7.03
CA GLN A 44 1.26 -4.60 6.44
C GLN A 44 1.16 -4.03 5.03
N LEU A 45 0.20 -4.51 4.25
CA LEU A 45 -0.03 -3.97 2.91
C LEU A 45 -0.42 -2.50 2.96
N ASP A 46 -1.32 -2.16 3.88
CA ASP A 46 -1.73 -0.77 4.05
C ASP A 46 -0.55 0.12 4.39
N GLU A 47 0.32 -0.39 5.27
CA GLU A 47 1.52 0.35 5.66
C GLU A 47 2.44 0.57 4.47
N CYS A 48 2.62 -0.46 3.65
CA CYS A 48 3.46 -0.35 2.46
C CYS A 48 2.89 0.67 1.48
N TRP A 49 1.57 0.63 1.25
CA TRP A 49 0.94 1.58 0.35
C TRP A 49 1.03 3.00 0.87
N ASP A 50 0.91 3.19 2.18
CA ASP A 50 1.06 4.51 2.78
C ASP A 50 2.46 5.05 2.58
N LEU A 51 3.46 4.20 2.77
CA LEU A 51 4.84 4.61 2.57
C LEU A 51 5.12 4.96 1.11
N LEU A 52 4.58 4.19 0.19
CA LEU A 52 4.74 4.47 -1.22
C LEU A 52 4.11 5.80 -1.60
N ARG A 53 2.93 6.06 -1.06
CA ARG A 53 2.25 7.33 -1.30
C ARG A 53 3.06 8.48 -0.77
N GLU A 54 3.60 8.33 0.43
CA GLU A 54 4.43 9.34 1.06
C GLU A 54 5.65 9.63 0.22
N ARG A 55 6.29 8.60 -0.27
CA ARG A 55 7.48 8.77 -1.10
C ARG A 55 7.18 9.47 -2.40
N ARG A 56 6.04 9.15 -3.00
CA ARG A 56 5.63 9.82 -4.23
C ARG A 56 5.36 11.28 -3.98
N ALA A 57 4.72 11.60 -2.86
CA ALA A 57 4.46 12.99 -2.50
C ALA A 57 5.75 13.76 -2.31
N HIS A 58 6.72 13.14 -1.65
CA HIS A 58 8.03 13.76 -1.45
C HIS A 58 8.73 14.02 -2.76
N ARG A 59 8.70 13.06 -3.65
CA ARG A 59 9.34 13.22 -4.96
C ARG A 59 8.68 14.29 -5.77
N ALA A 60 7.36 14.34 -5.75
CA ALA A 60 6.63 15.38 -6.47
C ALA A 60 6.96 16.75 -5.94
N ALA A 61 7.04 16.88 -4.62
CA ALA A 61 7.41 18.15 -4.00
C ALA A 61 8.83 18.56 -4.38
N GLY A 62 9.74 17.58 -4.42
CA GLY A 62 11.12 17.85 -4.80
C GLY A 62 11.29 18.21 -6.26
N LEU A 63 10.44 17.61 -7.11
CA LEU A 63 10.52 17.88 -8.54
C LEU A 63 9.85 19.18 -8.93
N ALA A 64 8.96 19.68 -8.11
CA ALA A 64 8.25 20.93 -8.38
C ALA A 64 8.58 21.94 -7.29
N PRO A 65 9.83 22.38 -7.23
CA PRO A 65 10.28 23.17 -6.09
C PRO A 65 9.60 24.51 -5.95
N ASP A 66 9.18 25.08 -7.05
CA ASP A 66 8.56 26.38 -6.99
C ASP A 66 7.09 26.35 -7.15
N GLU A 67 6.56 25.19 -7.20
CA GLU A 67 5.18 25.02 -7.43
C GLU A 67 4.45 25.10 -6.19
N PRO A 68 3.84 25.91 -5.98
CA PRO A 68 3.00 25.80 -4.80
C PRO A 68 1.74 25.11 -5.14
N SER A 69 2.35 24.93 -6.03
CA SER A 69 1.40 24.61 -6.25
C SER A 69 0.56 24.15 -6.36
N THR A 70 0.67 24.23 -6.49
CA THR A 70 -0.13 23.92 -6.75
C THR A 70 -0.98 23.53 -6.55
N ARG A 71 -1.07 23.59 -6.54
CA ARG A 71 -1.96 23.34 -6.61
C ARG A 71 -2.80 23.29 -6.28
N PRO A 72 -2.88 23.47 -6.32
CA PRO A 72 -3.86 23.42 -6.30
C PRO A 72 -4.64 23.38 -6.10
N GLU A 73 -4.54 23.44 -6.14
CA GLU A 73 -5.33 23.42 -6.30
C GLU A 73 -5.96 23.23 -6.12
N TRP A 74 -5.69 23.09 -6.08
CA TRP A 74 -6.46 22.74 -6.31
C TRP A 74 -6.99 22.86 -5.82
N ASP A 75 -6.93 22.94 -5.77
CA ASP A 75 -7.59 23.08 -5.80
C ASP A 75 -8.22 23.08 -5.56
N GLY A 76 -8.07 23.02 -5.46
CA GLY A 76 -8.92 22.98 -5.67
C GLY A 76 -9.44 22.95 -5.66
N THR A 77 -9.45 23.10 -5.66
CA THR A 77 -10.09 23.12 -6.08
C THR A 77 -10.49 22.89 -6.54
N ASP A 78 -10.34 22.87 -6.59
CA ASP A 78 -10.79 22.60 -7.26
C ASP A 78 -11.22 22.09 -7.43
N PHE A 79 -11.43 21.97 -7.30
CA PHE A 79 -12.14 21.49 -7.67
C PHE A 79 -12.85 21.51 -7.57
N PRO A 80 -12.90 21.65 -7.41
CA PRO A 80 -13.75 21.66 -7.48
C PRO A 80 -14.22 21.63 -7.42
N SER A 81 -13.95 21.70 -7.41
CA SER A 81 -14.58 21.78 -7.66
C SER A 81 -14.97 21.61 -7.78
#